data_58fb5fe15fbe382e54b0bc02361ec85a
#
_entry.id   58fb5fe15fbe382e54b0bc02361ec85a
#
_cell.length_a   1.000
_cell.length_b   1.000
_cell.length_c   1.000
_cell.angle_alpha   90.00
_cell.angle_beta   90.00
_cell.angle_gamma   90.00
#
_symmetry.space_group_name_H-M   'P 1'
#
loop_
_entity.id
_entity.type
_entity.pdbx_description
1 polymer ?
#
loop_
_entity_poly.entity_id
_entity_poly.type
_entity_poly.pdbx_seq_one_letter_code
_entity_poly.pdbx_strand_id
1 'polypeptide(L)'
;MRSIEVLCGNDWLSLCKMTDPERGVDGYVFSHETRCDGNIVSILPFRLEGGRREVLLREEVTPCWSDKAVIGSITGGVDAGDGPLETAVRELAEEAGYEVTPREMLPLGTTFGVKSSDTTYHLFAVDLTWKKKGVARGDGSALESQARCVWTRDVSRAVDPLVAASFIRLAGRYGYLGLNLGEFS
;
A
#
# COMPACT_ATOMS: atom_id res chain seq x y z
N MET A 1 -16.57 -21.91 19.93
CA MET A 1 -15.14 -21.68 19.54
C MET A 1 -15.11 -21.11 18.14
N ARG A 2 -14.37 -20.04 17.91
CA ARG A 2 -14.15 -19.44 16.57
C ARG A 2 -13.42 -20.42 15.66
N SER A 3 -13.89 -20.59 14.43
CA SER A 3 -13.26 -21.43 13.40
C SER A 3 -13.23 -20.70 12.05
N ILE A 4 -12.20 -20.99 11.25
CA ILE A 4 -12.05 -20.52 9.87
C ILE A 4 -11.89 -21.75 8.99
N GLU A 5 -12.68 -21.80 7.93
CA GLU A 5 -12.67 -22.82 6.88
C GLU A 5 -12.24 -22.18 5.58
N VAL A 6 -11.28 -22.76 4.87
CA VAL A 6 -10.91 -22.34 3.52
C VAL A 6 -11.88 -23.01 2.54
N LEU A 7 -12.67 -22.20 1.83
CA LEU A 7 -13.65 -22.70 0.86
C LEU A 7 -12.99 -23.03 -0.48
N CYS A 8 -12.09 -22.18 -0.94
CA CYS A 8 -11.24 -22.39 -2.11
C CYS A 8 -10.07 -21.39 -2.07
N GLY A 9 -9.04 -21.64 -2.85
CA GLY A 9 -7.88 -20.74 -2.92
C GLY A 9 -6.79 -21.24 -3.85
N ASN A 10 -5.74 -20.44 -3.96
CA ASN A 10 -4.50 -20.70 -4.66
C ASN A 10 -3.33 -20.09 -3.88
N ASP A 11 -2.13 -20.05 -4.47
CA ASP A 11 -0.93 -19.51 -3.83
C ASP A 11 -1.02 -17.99 -3.54
N TRP A 12 -1.98 -17.30 -4.15
CA TRP A 12 -2.15 -15.86 -4.04
C TRP A 12 -3.27 -15.45 -3.08
N LEU A 13 -4.44 -16.09 -3.22
CA LEU A 13 -5.65 -15.66 -2.56
C LEU A 13 -6.51 -16.87 -2.16
N SER A 14 -7.09 -16.82 -0.99
CA SER A 14 -8.10 -17.79 -0.51
C SER A 14 -9.42 -17.10 -0.19
N LEU A 15 -10.53 -17.80 -0.44
CA LEU A 15 -11.85 -17.45 0.06
C LEU A 15 -12.08 -18.23 1.33
N CYS A 16 -12.32 -17.55 2.43
CA CYS A 16 -12.48 -18.12 3.76
C CYS A 16 -13.88 -17.89 4.30
N LYS A 17 -14.33 -18.79 5.17
CA LYS A 17 -15.59 -18.69 5.90
C LYS A 17 -15.31 -18.75 7.40
N MET A 18 -15.77 -17.77 8.14
CA MET A 18 -15.64 -17.72 9.60
C MET A 18 -16.97 -18.03 10.29
N THR A 19 -16.91 -18.85 11.33
CA THR A 19 -18.00 -19.11 12.27
C THR A 19 -17.53 -18.77 13.68
N ASP A 20 -18.30 -17.97 14.41
CA ASP A 20 -18.07 -17.61 15.81
C ASP A 20 -19.42 -17.63 16.56
N PRO A 21 -19.83 -18.78 17.12
CA PRO A 21 -21.13 -18.90 17.80
C PRO A 21 -21.26 -17.99 19.02
N GLU A 22 -20.16 -17.67 19.69
CA GLU A 22 -20.15 -16.79 20.88
C GLU A 22 -20.53 -15.35 20.51
N ARG A 23 -20.28 -14.94 19.25
CA ARG A 23 -20.64 -13.63 18.69
C ARG A 23 -21.83 -13.67 17.73
N GLY A 24 -22.46 -14.83 17.59
CA GLY A 24 -23.58 -15.01 16.66
C GLY A 24 -23.18 -14.92 15.19
N VAL A 25 -21.90 -15.15 14.87
CA VAL A 25 -21.42 -15.15 13.47
C VAL A 25 -21.54 -16.56 12.91
N ASP A 26 -22.34 -16.71 11.86
CA ASP A 26 -22.52 -17.96 11.12
C ASP A 26 -22.22 -17.74 9.64
N GLY A 27 -21.05 -18.21 9.22
CA GLY A 27 -20.68 -18.23 7.81
C GLY A 27 -20.29 -16.88 7.20
N TYR A 28 -19.59 -16.01 7.94
CA TYR A 28 -19.03 -14.78 7.39
C TYR A 28 -17.91 -15.09 6.39
N VAL A 29 -18.10 -14.70 5.13
CA VAL A 29 -17.17 -14.99 4.04
C VAL A 29 -16.25 -13.78 3.78
N PHE A 30 -14.95 -14.04 3.63
CA PHE A 30 -13.93 -13.02 3.38
C PHE A 30 -12.78 -13.58 2.55
N SER A 31 -12.00 -12.68 1.92
CA SER A 31 -10.77 -13.03 1.22
C SER A 31 -9.56 -12.93 2.15
N HIS A 32 -8.59 -13.82 1.94
CA HIS A 32 -7.30 -13.85 2.63
C HIS A 32 -6.16 -13.88 1.61
N GLU A 33 -5.18 -12.99 1.75
CA GLU A 33 -3.97 -12.94 0.92
C GLU A 33 -3.01 -14.06 1.33
N THR A 34 -3.10 -15.21 0.68
CA THR A 34 -2.36 -16.43 1.06
C THR A 34 -0.85 -16.23 0.94
N ARG A 35 -0.38 -15.52 -0.11
CA ARG A 35 1.06 -15.33 -0.39
C ARG A 35 1.83 -14.60 0.71
N CYS A 36 1.18 -13.72 1.45
CA CYS A 36 1.80 -12.86 2.47
C CYS A 36 1.09 -12.94 3.83
N ASP A 37 0.32 -14.02 4.06
CA ASP A 37 -0.45 -14.23 5.29
C ASP A 37 -1.26 -12.98 5.69
N GLY A 38 -1.89 -12.34 4.70
CA GLY A 38 -2.71 -11.16 4.90
C GLY A 38 -1.95 -9.88 5.27
N ASN A 39 -0.63 -9.82 5.12
CA ASN A 39 0.17 -8.65 5.48
C ASN A 39 0.76 -7.96 4.25
N ILE A 40 0.37 -6.70 4.01
CA ILE A 40 0.83 -5.89 2.88
C ILE A 40 1.37 -4.55 3.40
N VAL A 41 2.47 -4.07 2.86
CA VAL A 41 2.97 -2.71 3.10
C VAL A 41 2.39 -1.75 2.06
N SER A 42 2.14 -0.51 2.48
CA SER A 42 1.80 0.59 1.59
C SER A 42 2.65 1.80 1.92
N ILE A 43 3.32 2.35 0.91
CA ILE A 43 4.31 3.41 1.08
C ILE A 43 3.83 4.65 0.35
N LEU A 44 3.86 5.79 1.05
CA LEU A 44 3.62 7.12 0.52
C LEU A 44 4.90 7.95 0.58
N PRO A 45 5.80 7.85 -0.43
CA PRO A 45 6.96 8.71 -0.49
C PRO A 45 6.54 10.14 -0.85
N PHE A 46 7.24 11.12 -0.28
CA PHE A 46 7.00 12.53 -0.57
C PHE A 46 8.31 13.30 -0.71
N ARG A 47 8.25 14.49 -1.32
CA ARG A 47 9.39 15.42 -1.41
C ARG A 47 8.92 16.87 -1.39
N LEU A 48 9.88 17.75 -1.12
CA LEU A 48 9.73 19.19 -1.32
C LEU A 48 10.47 19.58 -2.61
N GLU A 49 9.72 20.01 -3.62
CA GLU A 49 10.28 20.43 -4.92
C GLU A 49 9.82 21.85 -5.25
N GLY A 50 10.77 22.78 -5.42
CA GLY A 50 10.46 24.19 -5.69
C GLY A 50 9.56 24.84 -4.62
N GLY A 51 9.73 24.48 -3.34
CA GLY A 51 8.88 24.96 -2.23
C GLY A 51 7.49 24.34 -2.14
N ARG A 52 7.19 23.35 -2.97
CA ARG A 52 5.89 22.66 -3.00
C ARG A 52 6.08 21.17 -2.70
N ARG A 53 5.13 20.61 -1.98
CA ARG A 53 5.15 19.17 -1.67
C ARG A 53 4.54 18.37 -2.80
N GLU A 54 5.16 17.23 -3.09
CA GLU A 54 4.72 16.23 -4.05
C GLU A 54 4.77 14.86 -3.39
N VAL A 55 3.89 13.97 -3.82
CA VAL A 55 3.92 12.56 -3.45
C VAL A 55 4.28 11.71 -4.65
N LEU A 56 4.96 10.58 -4.42
CA LEU A 56 5.29 9.61 -5.44
C LEU A 56 4.23 8.50 -5.38
N LEU A 57 3.52 8.33 -6.49
CA LEU A 57 2.48 7.32 -6.63
C LEU A 57 2.84 6.35 -7.76
N ARG A 58 2.33 5.13 -7.70
CA ARG A 58 2.50 4.12 -8.73
C ARG A 58 1.35 4.16 -9.71
N GLU A 59 1.67 4.21 -11.00
CA GLU A 59 0.71 4.08 -12.09
C GLU A 59 0.89 2.71 -12.72
N GLU A 60 -0.13 1.86 -12.64
CA GLU A 60 -0.10 0.47 -13.09
C GLU A 60 -1.47 -0.03 -13.51
N VAL A 61 -1.52 -1.11 -14.27
CA VAL A 61 -2.76 -1.82 -14.57
C VAL A 61 -3.07 -2.79 -13.44
N THR A 62 -4.19 -2.55 -12.75
CA THR A 62 -4.76 -3.46 -11.74
C THR A 62 -6.01 -4.10 -12.34
N PRO A 63 -5.91 -5.32 -12.89
CA PRO A 63 -6.96 -5.89 -13.76
C PRO A 63 -8.34 -6.01 -13.14
N CYS A 64 -8.43 -6.13 -11.81
CA CYS A 64 -9.70 -6.18 -11.09
C CYS A 64 -10.35 -4.79 -10.90
N TRP A 65 -9.62 -3.70 -11.12
CA TRP A 65 -10.12 -2.33 -10.99
C TRP A 65 -10.39 -1.69 -12.35
N SER A 66 -9.49 -1.94 -13.33
CA SER A 66 -9.54 -1.27 -14.62
C SER A 66 -8.69 -2.02 -15.65
N ASP A 67 -9.08 -1.92 -16.92
CA ASP A 67 -8.28 -2.32 -18.10
C ASP A 67 -7.22 -1.27 -18.49
N LYS A 68 -7.24 -0.10 -17.83
CA LYS A 68 -6.27 0.98 -18.02
C LYS A 68 -5.44 1.16 -16.75
N ALA A 69 -4.27 1.75 -16.92
CA ALA A 69 -3.44 2.11 -15.79
C ALA A 69 -4.17 3.08 -14.84
N VAL A 70 -4.12 2.79 -13.56
CA VAL A 70 -4.67 3.59 -12.46
C VAL A 70 -3.55 4.00 -11.52
N ILE A 71 -3.81 5.00 -10.68
CA ILE A 71 -2.83 5.54 -9.75
C ILE A 71 -3.15 5.04 -8.34
N GLY A 72 -2.15 4.45 -7.70
CA GLY A 72 -2.22 3.93 -6.34
C GLY A 72 -0.94 4.17 -5.52
N SER A 73 -0.88 3.58 -4.34
CA SER A 73 0.31 3.55 -3.49
C SER A 73 1.35 2.55 -4.03
N ILE A 74 2.59 2.68 -3.59
CA ILE A 74 3.61 1.65 -3.73
C ILE A 74 3.29 0.58 -2.70
N THR A 75 3.13 -0.68 -3.11
CA THR A 75 2.71 -1.78 -2.22
C THR A 75 3.55 -3.03 -2.42
N GLY A 76 3.68 -3.84 -1.39
CA GLY A 76 4.31 -5.16 -1.47
C GLY A 76 3.82 -6.10 -0.38
N GLY A 77 3.79 -7.39 -0.69
CA GLY A 77 3.49 -8.44 0.29
C GLY A 77 4.64 -8.63 1.27
N VAL A 78 4.32 -8.83 2.54
CA VAL A 78 5.34 -9.16 3.55
C VAL A 78 5.67 -10.64 3.43
N ASP A 79 6.90 -10.95 3.02
CA ASP A 79 7.35 -12.33 2.89
C ASP A 79 7.51 -13.02 4.26
N ALA A 80 7.39 -14.34 4.26
CA ALA A 80 7.54 -15.14 5.47
C ALA A 80 8.93 -14.95 6.09
N GLY A 81 8.99 -14.43 7.31
CA GLY A 81 10.22 -14.16 8.04
C GLY A 81 10.71 -12.72 7.96
N ASP A 82 10.13 -11.91 7.08
CA ASP A 82 10.41 -10.47 7.01
C ASP A 82 9.48 -9.67 7.93
N GLY A 83 9.94 -8.47 8.30
CA GLY A 83 9.09 -7.48 8.96
C GLY A 83 8.49 -6.49 7.95
N PRO A 84 7.34 -5.86 8.29
CA PRO A 84 6.74 -4.87 7.40
C PRO A 84 7.65 -3.67 7.09
N LEU A 85 8.54 -3.30 8.00
CA LEU A 85 9.46 -2.18 7.80
C LEU A 85 10.56 -2.52 6.78
N GLU A 86 11.15 -3.70 6.88
CA GLU A 86 12.16 -4.22 5.97
C GLU A 86 11.56 -4.39 4.56
N THR A 87 10.36 -4.95 4.49
CA THR A 87 9.59 -5.06 3.23
C THR A 87 9.37 -3.69 2.61
N ALA A 88 8.92 -2.68 3.37
CA ALA A 88 8.69 -1.34 2.83
C ALA A 88 9.96 -0.69 2.27
N VAL A 89 11.12 -0.90 2.90
CA VAL A 89 12.42 -0.42 2.39
C VAL A 89 12.77 -1.12 1.07
N ARG A 90 12.59 -2.43 1.00
CA ARG A 90 12.86 -3.23 -0.20
C ARG A 90 11.98 -2.82 -1.38
N GLU A 91 10.66 -2.77 -1.16
CA GLU A 91 9.68 -2.41 -2.20
C GLU A 91 9.91 -1.00 -2.76
N LEU A 92 10.26 -0.04 -1.90
CA LEU A 92 10.59 1.31 -2.37
C LEU A 92 11.82 1.31 -3.30
N ALA A 93 12.82 0.49 -3.03
CA ALA A 93 14.01 0.38 -3.88
C ALA A 93 13.68 -0.36 -5.18
N GLU A 94 12.92 -1.45 -5.14
CA GLU A 94 12.57 -2.27 -6.28
C GLU A 94 11.63 -1.53 -7.25
N GLU A 95 10.55 -0.94 -6.75
CA GLU A 95 9.52 -0.32 -7.58
C GLU A 95 9.79 1.13 -7.94
N ALA A 96 10.37 1.91 -7.02
CA ALA A 96 10.60 3.34 -7.23
C ALA A 96 12.06 3.73 -7.47
N GLY A 97 13.02 2.83 -7.18
CA GLY A 97 14.45 3.07 -7.35
C GLY A 97 15.04 4.00 -6.29
N TYR A 98 14.46 4.09 -5.10
CA TYR A 98 15.02 4.91 -4.02
C TYR A 98 15.52 4.05 -2.88
N GLU A 99 16.81 4.19 -2.57
CA GLU A 99 17.43 3.53 -1.43
C GLU A 99 17.30 4.39 -0.17
N VAL A 100 16.71 3.78 0.86
CA VAL A 100 16.55 4.39 2.18
C VAL A 100 16.91 3.38 3.27
N THR A 101 17.11 3.87 4.47
CA THR A 101 17.30 3.03 5.65
C THR A 101 15.99 2.86 6.41
N PRO A 102 15.82 1.79 7.21
CA PRO A 102 14.63 1.63 8.05
C PRO A 102 14.34 2.85 8.97
N ARG A 103 15.37 3.57 9.39
CA ARG A 103 15.23 4.76 10.26
C ARG A 103 14.61 5.97 9.56
N GLU A 104 14.63 6.00 8.24
CA GLU A 104 14.05 7.09 7.44
C GLU A 104 12.58 6.84 7.14
N MET A 105 12.09 5.62 7.33
CA MET A 105 10.68 5.30 7.19
C MET A 105 9.87 5.86 8.36
N LEU A 106 8.77 6.51 8.06
CA LEU A 106 7.83 7.09 9.01
C LEU A 106 6.62 6.15 9.14
N PRO A 107 6.49 5.39 10.24
CA PRO A 107 5.34 4.49 10.41
C PRO A 107 4.05 5.29 10.62
N LEU A 108 3.05 5.01 9.81
CA LEU A 108 1.73 5.63 9.90
C LEU A 108 0.69 4.73 10.56
N GLY A 109 1.09 3.53 11.01
CA GLY A 109 0.23 2.52 11.63
C GLY A 109 -0.39 1.57 10.62
N THR A 110 -1.40 0.83 11.04
CA THR A 110 -2.07 -0.18 10.21
C THR A 110 -3.50 0.23 9.85
N THR A 111 -4.04 -0.34 8.77
CA THR A 111 -5.44 -0.18 8.37
C THR A 111 -5.93 -1.43 7.66
N PHE A 112 -7.26 -1.54 7.50
CA PHE A 112 -7.90 -2.53 6.64
C PHE A 112 -8.46 -1.82 5.41
N GLY A 113 -8.45 -2.49 4.26
CA GLY A 113 -8.99 -1.93 3.02
C GLY A 113 -10.51 -2.01 2.95
N VAL A 114 -11.04 -3.23 3.07
CA VAL A 114 -12.48 -3.52 2.97
C VAL A 114 -12.91 -4.54 4.03
N LYS A 115 -14.20 -4.58 4.36
CA LYS A 115 -14.73 -5.50 5.38
C LYS A 115 -14.75 -6.98 4.93
N SER A 116 -14.68 -7.20 3.63
CA SER A 116 -14.67 -8.55 3.04
C SER A 116 -13.26 -9.12 2.86
N SER A 117 -12.25 -8.50 3.47
CA SER A 117 -10.86 -9.01 3.50
C SER A 117 -10.29 -8.86 4.91
N ASP A 118 -9.45 -9.79 5.32
CA ASP A 118 -8.69 -9.72 6.56
C ASP A 118 -7.29 -9.09 6.37
N THR A 119 -6.99 -8.62 5.15
CA THR A 119 -5.71 -8.03 4.81
C THR A 119 -5.42 -6.80 5.68
N THR A 120 -4.30 -6.87 6.39
CA THR A 120 -3.74 -5.77 7.18
C THR A 120 -2.73 -5.00 6.34
N TYR A 121 -2.99 -3.70 6.12
CA TYR A 121 -2.05 -2.82 5.44
C TYR A 121 -1.20 -2.06 6.46
N HIS A 122 0.12 -2.21 6.38
CA HIS A 122 1.11 -1.49 7.16
C HIS A 122 1.52 -0.24 6.41
N LEU A 123 1.12 0.93 6.90
CA LEU A 123 1.29 2.20 6.21
C LEU A 123 2.60 2.88 6.63
N PHE A 124 3.36 3.32 5.65
CA PHE A 124 4.61 4.07 5.82
C PHE A 124 4.62 5.30 4.94
N ALA A 125 5.39 6.31 5.35
CA ALA A 125 5.80 7.40 4.49
C ALA A 125 7.32 7.59 4.57
N VAL A 126 7.89 8.30 3.60
CA VAL A 126 9.33 8.61 3.60
C VAL A 126 9.60 9.92 2.86
N ASP A 127 10.49 10.75 3.42
CA ASP A 127 10.93 11.99 2.79
C ASP A 127 12.09 11.72 1.82
N LEU A 128 11.85 11.93 0.53
CA LEU A 128 12.80 11.75 -0.55
C LEU A 128 13.37 13.09 -1.08
N THR A 129 13.18 14.22 -0.37
CA THR A 129 13.59 15.57 -0.82
C THR A 129 15.04 15.62 -1.27
N TRP A 130 15.93 14.93 -0.57
CA TRP A 130 17.36 14.93 -0.85
C TRP A 130 17.90 13.61 -1.39
N LYS A 131 16.99 12.68 -1.76
CA LYS A 131 17.37 11.37 -2.28
C LYS A 131 17.52 11.41 -3.80
N LYS A 132 18.56 10.74 -4.28
CA LYS A 132 18.75 10.52 -5.72
C LYS A 132 18.01 9.26 -6.14
N LYS A 133 17.28 9.34 -7.25
CA LYS A 133 16.64 8.17 -7.85
C LYS A 133 17.71 7.29 -8.50
N GLY A 134 17.75 6.04 -8.13
CA GLY A 134 18.50 4.98 -8.80
C GLY A 134 17.63 4.30 -9.88
N VAL A 135 17.97 3.06 -10.17
CA VAL A 135 17.24 2.22 -11.15
C VAL A 135 16.24 1.36 -10.39
N ALA A 136 14.97 1.52 -10.70
CA ALA A 136 13.93 0.58 -10.26
C ALA A 136 14.15 -0.76 -10.98
N ARG A 137 14.17 -1.86 -10.24
CA ARG A 137 14.49 -3.19 -10.81
C ARG A 137 13.24 -4.01 -11.09
N GLY A 138 12.14 -3.75 -10.35
CA GLY A 138 10.93 -4.57 -10.39
C GLY A 138 11.18 -6.03 -10.04
N ASP A 139 10.14 -6.82 -9.97
CA ASP A 139 10.22 -8.28 -9.79
C ASP A 139 10.35 -9.03 -11.14
N GLY A 140 10.25 -8.31 -12.26
CA GLY A 140 10.34 -8.84 -13.63
C GLY A 140 9.02 -9.37 -14.18
N SER A 141 7.89 -9.18 -13.52
CA SER A 141 6.58 -9.56 -14.04
C SER A 141 6.18 -8.69 -15.24
N ALA A 142 5.35 -9.25 -16.15
CA ALA A 142 4.90 -8.54 -17.33
C ALA A 142 4.01 -7.31 -16.99
N LEU A 143 3.28 -7.35 -15.88
CA LEU A 143 2.47 -6.23 -15.41
C LEU A 143 3.35 -5.14 -14.81
N GLU A 144 4.33 -5.50 -13.99
CA GLU A 144 5.26 -4.54 -13.40
C GLU A 144 6.13 -3.83 -14.44
N SER A 145 6.51 -4.51 -15.52
CA SER A 145 7.29 -3.88 -16.61
C SER A 145 6.57 -2.69 -17.25
N GLN A 146 5.26 -2.57 -17.08
CA GLN A 146 4.43 -1.47 -17.58
C GLN A 146 4.12 -0.43 -16.50
N ALA A 147 4.45 -0.72 -15.25
CA ALA A 147 4.23 0.19 -14.14
C ALA A 147 5.29 1.29 -14.10
N ARG A 148 4.91 2.45 -13.57
CA ARG A 148 5.84 3.56 -13.35
C ARG A 148 5.46 4.37 -12.14
N CYS A 149 6.46 4.94 -11.46
CA CYS A 149 6.23 5.88 -10.38
C CYS A 149 6.20 7.32 -10.93
N VAL A 150 5.18 8.08 -10.54
CA VAL A 150 4.94 9.46 -10.98
C VAL A 150 4.84 10.39 -9.77
N TRP A 151 5.53 11.53 -9.84
CA TRP A 151 5.38 12.59 -8.86
C TRP A 151 4.12 13.41 -9.16
N THR A 152 3.32 13.66 -8.15
CA THR A 152 2.10 14.45 -8.28
C THR A 152 1.85 15.32 -7.04
N ARG A 153 1.15 16.43 -7.25
CA ARG A 153 0.60 17.28 -6.18
C ARG A 153 -0.87 16.97 -5.92
N ASP A 154 -1.49 16.28 -6.86
CA ASP A 154 -2.90 15.96 -6.82
C ASP A 154 -3.10 14.50 -6.40
N VAL A 155 -3.31 14.30 -5.09
CA VAL A 155 -3.58 12.99 -4.50
C VAL A 155 -5.00 12.48 -4.82
N SER A 156 -5.91 13.37 -5.28
CA SER A 156 -7.28 12.98 -5.63
C SER A 156 -7.35 12.08 -6.87
N ARG A 157 -6.26 12.01 -7.64
CA ARG A 157 -6.14 11.12 -8.80
C ARG A 157 -5.93 9.65 -8.41
N ALA A 158 -5.54 9.38 -7.16
CA ALA A 158 -5.37 8.01 -6.69
C ALA A 158 -6.73 7.35 -6.46
N VAL A 159 -6.91 6.16 -7.04
CA VAL A 159 -8.11 5.33 -6.83
C VAL A 159 -7.97 4.42 -5.61
N ASP A 160 -6.74 4.25 -5.14
CA ASP A 160 -6.39 3.43 -3.99
C ASP A 160 -6.67 4.18 -2.68
N PRO A 161 -7.55 3.67 -1.80
CA PRO A 161 -7.86 4.30 -0.52
C PRO A 161 -6.68 4.39 0.44
N LEU A 162 -5.63 3.57 0.24
CA LEU A 162 -4.43 3.58 1.09
C LEU A 162 -3.65 4.89 0.95
N VAL A 163 -3.67 5.50 -0.25
CA VAL A 163 -3.07 6.83 -0.48
C VAL A 163 -3.74 7.87 0.41
N ALA A 164 -5.08 7.92 0.42
CA ALA A 164 -5.82 8.86 1.25
C ALA A 164 -5.59 8.60 2.75
N ALA A 165 -5.60 7.33 3.19
CA ALA A 165 -5.34 6.96 4.57
C ALA A 165 -3.93 7.37 5.02
N SER A 166 -2.92 7.10 4.20
CA SER A 166 -1.53 7.47 4.47
C SER A 166 -1.35 8.97 4.51
N PHE A 167 -1.95 9.68 3.56
CA PHE A 167 -1.88 11.13 3.45
C PHE A 167 -2.48 11.84 4.68
N ILE A 168 -3.69 11.45 5.11
CA ILE A 168 -4.35 12.02 6.28
C ILE A 168 -3.53 11.75 7.55
N ARG A 169 -3.00 10.53 7.71
CA ARG A 169 -2.19 10.17 8.88
C ARG A 169 -0.83 10.88 8.90
N LEU A 170 -0.21 11.05 7.75
CA LEU A 170 1.02 11.83 7.61
C LEU A 170 0.78 13.29 8.01
N ALA A 171 -0.30 13.89 7.48
CA ALA A 171 -0.69 15.26 7.80
C ALA A 171 -0.97 15.46 9.30
N GLY A 172 -1.77 14.56 9.91
CA GLY A 172 -2.14 14.66 11.32
C GLY A 172 -1.00 14.39 12.29
N ARG A 173 -0.13 13.40 11.98
CA ARG A 173 0.93 12.96 12.91
C ARG A 173 2.19 13.81 12.84
N TYR A 174 2.53 14.33 11.67
CA TYR A 174 3.79 15.04 11.42
C TYR A 174 3.60 16.49 11.02
N GLY A 175 2.38 17.04 11.12
CA GLY A 175 2.10 18.44 10.82
C GLY A 175 2.28 18.82 9.35
N TYR A 176 2.25 17.86 8.43
CA TYR A 176 2.38 18.08 7.00
C TYR A 176 1.11 18.66 6.35
N LEU A 177 0.40 19.54 7.07
CA LEU A 177 -0.87 20.16 6.66
C LEU A 177 -0.75 21.19 5.50
N GLY A 178 0.38 21.23 4.82
CA GLY A 178 0.54 22.13 3.66
C GLY A 178 0.28 21.46 2.30
N LEU A 179 -0.24 20.24 2.27
CA LEU A 179 -0.78 19.65 1.05
C LEU A 179 -2.23 20.13 0.93
N ASN A 180 -2.52 20.97 -0.04
CA ASN A 180 -3.88 21.34 -0.39
C ASN A 180 -4.66 20.05 -0.72
N LEU A 181 -5.59 19.66 0.14
CA LEU A 181 -6.72 18.84 -0.28
C LEU A 181 -7.44 19.74 -1.27
N GLY A 182 -7.28 19.50 -2.57
CA GLY A 182 -7.81 20.35 -3.62
C GLY A 182 -9.20 20.87 -3.24
N GLU A 183 -9.46 22.15 -3.48
CA GLU A 183 -10.76 22.73 -3.22
C GLU A 183 -11.80 21.81 -3.87
N PHE A 184 -12.63 21.20 -3.03
CA PHE A 184 -13.78 20.45 -3.49
C PHE A 184 -14.74 21.46 -4.12
N SER A 185 -14.59 21.65 -5.43
CA SER A 185 -15.54 22.42 -6.25
C SER A 185 -16.50 21.47 -6.96
#